data_629152d4143d87e4658a91c387b83af4
#
_entry.id   629152d4143d87e4658a91c387b83af4
#
_cell.length_a   1.000
_cell.length_b   1.000
_cell.length_c   1.000
_cell.angle_alpha   90.00
_cell.angle_beta   90.00
_cell.angle_gamma   90.00
#
_symmetry.space_group_name_H-M   'P 1'
#
loop_
_entity.id
_entity.type
_entity.pdbx_description
1 polymer ?
#
loop_
_entity_poly.entity_id
_entity_poly.type
_entity_poly.pdbx_seq_one_letter_code
_entity_poly.pdbx_strand_id
1 'polypeptide(L)' 'MEITNLLKMDGNIVLGIVNEKLRLECTSIDDLVSRYELDYDELNDKMESLGFRYDPISNQYK' A
#
# COMPACT_ATOMS: atom_id res chain seq x y z
N MET A 1 -4.96 13.34 7.44
CA MET A 1 -4.25 12.15 7.93
C MET A 1 -2.82 12.18 7.43
N GLU A 2 -1.87 12.07 8.32
CA GLU A 2 -0.47 12.04 7.91
C GLU A 2 -0.08 10.65 7.44
N ILE A 3 0.16 10.54 6.14
CA ILE A 3 0.51 9.27 5.53
C ILE A 3 1.91 8.81 5.92
N THR A 4 2.74 9.72 6.41
CA THR A 4 4.11 9.40 6.80
C THR A 4 4.19 8.36 7.90
N ASN A 5 3.13 8.21 8.70
CA ASN A 5 3.06 7.22 9.76
C ASN A 5 2.35 5.94 9.34
N LEU A 6 1.94 5.86 8.09
CA LEU A 6 1.18 4.72 7.59
C LEU A 6 1.89 3.39 7.82
N LEU A 7 3.19 3.34 7.51
CA LEU A 7 3.95 2.09 7.62
C LEU A 7 4.23 1.67 9.06
N LYS A 8 3.92 2.53 10.03
CA LYS A 8 4.08 2.21 11.45
C LYS A 8 2.79 1.69 12.07
N MET A 9 1.70 1.75 11.32
CA MET A 9 0.40 1.26 11.79
C MET A 9 0.32 -0.25 11.71
N ASP A 10 -0.73 -0.81 12.32
CA ASP A 10 -1.02 -2.24 12.20
C ASP A 10 -1.12 -2.62 10.73
N GLY A 11 -0.49 -3.74 10.37
CA GLY A 11 -0.42 -4.18 8.98
C GLY A 11 -1.78 -4.36 8.31
N ASN A 12 -2.77 -4.86 9.06
CA ASN A 12 -4.11 -5.04 8.51
C ASN A 12 -4.77 -3.70 8.19
N ILE A 13 -4.50 -2.69 9.01
CA ILE A 13 -5.00 -1.34 8.77
C ILE A 13 -4.32 -0.76 7.54
N VAL A 14 -3.00 -0.92 7.45
CA VAL A 14 -2.22 -0.46 6.29
C VAL A 14 -2.74 -1.12 5.01
N LEU A 15 -2.96 -2.43 5.05
CA LEU A 15 -3.47 -3.16 3.90
C LEU A 15 -4.81 -2.60 3.43
N GLY A 16 -5.73 -2.34 4.36
CA GLY A 16 -7.03 -1.77 4.03
C GLY A 16 -6.93 -0.39 3.40
N ILE A 17 -6.10 0.47 3.99
CA ILE A 17 -5.90 1.83 3.48
C ILE A 17 -5.28 1.80 2.09
N VAL A 18 -4.21 1.01 1.91
CA VAL A 18 -3.51 0.92 0.63
C VAL A 18 -4.44 0.40 -0.45
N ASN A 19 -5.17 -0.68 -0.20
CA ASN A 19 -6.07 -1.24 -1.18
C ASN A 19 -7.22 -0.29 -1.53
N GLU A 20 -7.71 0.45 -0.55
CA GLU A 20 -8.74 1.46 -0.81
C GLU A 20 -8.21 2.57 -1.71
N LYS A 21 -7.00 3.06 -1.44
CA LYS A 21 -6.39 4.09 -2.28
C LYS A 21 -6.13 3.58 -3.69
N LEU A 22 -5.66 2.36 -3.82
CA LEU A 22 -5.42 1.75 -5.14
C LEU A 22 -6.72 1.61 -5.93
N ARG A 23 -7.82 1.34 -5.24
CA ARG A 23 -9.12 1.17 -5.89
C ARG A 23 -9.75 2.50 -6.29
N LEU A 24 -9.61 3.54 -5.45
CA LEU A 24 -10.37 4.78 -5.60
C LEU A 24 -9.55 5.93 -6.19
N GLU A 25 -8.26 6.01 -5.90
CA GLU A 25 -7.47 7.20 -6.23
C GLU A 25 -6.25 6.94 -7.09
N CYS A 26 -5.66 5.76 -6.99
CA CYS A 26 -4.38 5.47 -7.63
C CYS A 26 -4.55 4.40 -8.70
N THR A 27 -3.84 4.58 -9.81
CA THR A 27 -3.93 3.65 -10.94
C THR A 27 -2.94 2.50 -10.83
N SER A 28 -1.94 2.63 -9.95
CA SER A 28 -0.92 1.60 -9.74
C SER A 28 -0.23 1.81 -8.42
N ILE A 29 0.57 0.83 -8.00
CA ILE A 29 1.36 0.96 -6.77
C ILE A 29 2.40 2.06 -6.91
N ASP A 30 2.97 2.24 -8.10
CA ASP A 30 3.92 3.32 -8.35
C ASP A 30 3.27 4.68 -8.14
N ASP A 31 2.03 4.83 -8.60
CA ASP A 31 1.27 6.04 -8.40
C ASP A 31 1.02 6.30 -6.91
N LEU A 32 0.70 5.25 -6.16
CA LEU A 32 0.47 5.36 -4.73
C LEU A 32 1.72 5.83 -3.98
N VAL A 33 2.85 5.16 -4.20
CA VAL A 33 4.08 5.49 -3.47
C VAL A 33 4.59 6.87 -3.84
N SER A 34 4.42 7.28 -5.10
CA SER A 34 4.80 8.62 -5.55
C SER A 34 3.91 9.68 -4.94
N ARG A 35 2.59 9.45 -4.94
CA ARG A 35 1.61 10.41 -4.46
C ARG A 35 1.72 10.67 -2.97
N TYR A 36 2.02 9.64 -2.19
CA TYR A 36 2.11 9.74 -0.74
C TYR A 36 3.54 9.72 -0.22
N GLU A 37 4.51 9.76 -1.12
CA GLU A 37 5.94 9.78 -0.77
C GLU A 37 6.32 8.60 0.14
N LEU A 38 5.82 7.42 -0.19
CA LEU A 38 6.14 6.20 0.54
C LEU A 38 7.36 5.51 -0.05
N ASP A 39 8.04 4.71 0.78
CA ASP A 39 9.10 3.84 0.31
C ASP A 39 8.46 2.53 -0.16
N TYR A 40 8.59 2.23 -1.45
CA TYR A 40 7.99 1.03 -2.03
C TYR A 40 8.50 -0.24 -1.35
N ASP A 41 9.82 -0.30 -1.10
CA ASP A 41 10.41 -1.49 -0.49
C ASP A 41 9.86 -1.73 0.91
N GLU A 42 9.74 -0.67 1.70
CA GLU A 42 9.17 -0.78 3.05
C GLU A 42 7.71 -1.23 3.00
N LEU A 43 6.93 -0.64 2.11
CA LEU A 43 5.53 -1.01 1.96
C LEU A 43 5.40 -2.46 1.53
N ASN A 44 6.16 -2.85 0.53
CA ASN A 44 6.12 -4.21 0.00
C ASN A 44 6.54 -5.23 1.06
N ASP A 45 7.60 -4.94 1.80
CA ASP A 45 8.06 -5.81 2.89
C ASP A 45 6.98 -6.00 3.95
N LYS A 46 6.31 -4.90 4.31
CA LYS A 46 5.25 -4.95 5.31
C LYS A 46 4.10 -5.82 4.83
N MET A 47 3.70 -5.67 3.58
CA MET A 47 2.60 -6.47 3.03
C MET A 47 3.00 -7.94 2.91
N GLU A 48 4.23 -8.22 2.48
CA GLU A 48 4.72 -9.59 2.40
C GLU A 48 4.79 -10.27 3.76
N SER A 49 5.12 -9.52 4.80
CA SER A 49 5.16 -10.08 6.16
C SER A 49 3.79 -10.53 6.64
N LEU A 50 2.73 -10.02 6.03
CA LEU A 50 1.36 -10.40 6.31
C LEU A 50 0.85 -11.50 5.36
N GLY A 51 1.66 -11.88 4.38
CA GLY A 51 1.29 -12.88 3.39
C GLY A 51 0.59 -12.32 2.17
N PHE A 52 0.70 -11.01 1.92
CA PHE A 52 0.08 -10.36 0.78
C PHE A 52 1.11 -9.89 -0.23
N ARG A 53 0.75 -9.92 -1.51
CA ARG A 53 1.59 -9.45 -2.60
C ARG A 53 0.76 -8.58 -3.53
N TYR A 54 1.42 -7.62 -4.15
CA TYR A 54 0.75 -6.75 -5.10
C TYR A 54 0.39 -7.51 -6.38
N ASP A 55 -0.87 -7.44 -6.76
CA ASP A 55 -1.37 -8.00 -8.01
C ASP A 55 -1.63 -6.85 -8.98
N PRO A 56 -0.80 -6.69 -10.03
CA PRO A 56 -0.97 -5.58 -10.97
C PRO A 56 -2.23 -5.69 -11.82
N ILE A 57 -2.77 -6.88 -11.98
CA ILE A 57 -3.97 -7.08 -12.77
C ILE A 57 -5.18 -6.47 -12.08
N SER A 58 -5.34 -6.74 -10.79
CA SER A 58 -6.44 -6.19 -10.01
C SER A 58 -6.08 -4.87 -9.33
N ASN A 59 -4.80 -4.49 -9.37
CA ASN A 59 -4.28 -3.28 -8.70
C ASN A 59 -4.56 -3.33 -7.19
N GLN A 60 -4.31 -4.47 -6.58
CA GLN A 60 -4.58 -4.70 -5.16
C GLN A 60 -3.52 -5.60 -4.56
N TYR A 61 -3.32 -5.50 -3.26
CA TYR A 61 -2.54 -6.49 -2.52
C TYR A 61 -3.45 -7.65 -2.15
N LYS A 62 -3.00 -8.85 -2.46
CA LYS A 62 -3.79 -10.08 -2.22
C LYS A 62 -3.02 -11.12 -1.45
#